data_c5bb8af01810ec1009ff985bf8c900d5
#
_entry.id   c5bb8af01810ec1009ff985bf8c900d5
#
_cell.length_a   1.000
_cell.length_b   1.000
_cell.length_c   1.000
_cell.angle_alpha   90.00
_cell.angle_beta   90.00
_cell.angle_gamma   90.00
#
_symmetry.space_group_name_H-M   'P 1'
#
loop_
_entity.id
_entity.type
_entity.pdbx_description
1 polymer ?
#
loop_
_entity_poly.entity_id
_entity_poly.type
_entity_poly.pdbx_seq_one_letter_code
_entity_poly.pdbx_strand_id
1 'polypeptide(L)'
;TKDGKIVCAHNTFDNFIDAQFESVILEIKPTKGHNLIMQTAPCQVSSGTDYYVAGNRFIVTETTIGGFMKFKLADPITCRIRKAVQYANSLDEYDEILSDGNGGDYANSWLIGDTKTNEIMRIELGLDYKKVEKKKNGYFIGYNAPTDAKIRNLECVNTGYRDIRRHQGARQVRLEQLMTKNK
;
A
#
# COMPACT_ATOMS: atom_id res chain seq x y z
N THR A 1 -5.06 -18.65 1.16
CA THR A 1 -4.83 -19.81 2.07
C THR A 1 -5.74 -20.97 1.71
N LYS A 2 -5.42 -22.18 2.19
CA LYS A 2 -6.23 -23.39 1.94
C LYS A 2 -7.65 -23.31 2.53
N ASP A 3 -7.86 -22.45 3.50
CA ASP A 3 -9.15 -22.18 4.17
C ASP A 3 -9.89 -20.96 3.63
N GLY A 4 -9.42 -20.41 2.50
CA GLY A 4 -10.02 -19.24 1.87
C GLY A 4 -9.76 -17.89 2.58
N LYS A 5 -8.94 -17.87 3.64
CA LYS A 5 -8.64 -16.65 4.38
C LYS A 5 -7.52 -15.84 3.74
N ILE A 6 -7.58 -14.52 3.93
CA ILE A 6 -6.52 -13.61 3.54
C ILE A 6 -5.45 -13.59 4.64
N VAL A 7 -4.20 -13.71 4.22
CA VAL A 7 -3.03 -13.48 5.08
C VAL A 7 -2.26 -12.28 4.55
N CYS A 8 -1.98 -11.33 5.41
CA CYS A 8 -1.17 -10.17 5.12
C CYS A 8 0.04 -10.14 6.06
N ALA A 9 1.19 -9.78 5.53
CA ALA A 9 2.40 -9.52 6.30
C ALA A 9 3.04 -8.24 5.78
N HIS A 10 3.52 -7.42 6.70
CA HIS A 10 4.16 -6.15 6.39
C HIS A 10 5.41 -5.95 7.25
N ASN A 11 6.46 -5.41 6.66
CA ASN A 11 7.66 -4.97 7.37
C ASN A 11 7.90 -3.50 7.00
N THR A 12 7.91 -2.65 8.01
CA THR A 12 8.29 -1.25 7.87
C THR A 12 9.80 -1.10 8.06
N PHE A 13 10.42 -0.36 7.14
CA PHE A 13 11.83 0.02 7.23
C PHE A 13 11.89 1.53 7.41
N ASP A 14 12.41 1.95 8.53
CA ASP A 14 12.59 3.34 8.84
C ASP A 14 13.97 3.57 9.49
N ASN A 15 14.39 4.82 9.57
CA ASN A 15 15.59 5.14 10.33
C ASN A 15 15.28 5.11 11.85
N PHE A 16 16.32 4.86 12.64
CA PHE A 16 16.15 4.64 14.08
C PHE A 16 15.57 5.85 14.82
N ILE A 17 15.83 7.06 14.33
CA ILE A 17 15.34 8.29 14.97
C ILE A 17 13.82 8.42 14.77
N ASP A 18 13.32 8.18 13.56
CA ASP A 18 11.89 8.32 13.26
C ASP A 18 11.09 7.17 13.86
N ALA A 19 11.62 5.94 13.78
CA ALA A 19 10.95 4.74 14.29
C ALA A 19 10.58 4.80 15.79
N GLN A 20 11.36 5.50 16.60
CA GLN A 20 11.06 5.66 18.02
C GLN A 20 9.77 6.45 18.29
N PHE A 21 9.35 7.31 17.39
CA PHE A 21 8.12 8.09 17.53
C PHE A 21 6.89 7.36 16.98
N GLU A 22 7.07 6.34 16.14
CA GLU A 22 5.99 5.55 15.54
C GLU A 22 5.56 4.36 16.40
N SER A 23 5.46 4.59 17.71
CA SER A 23 5.12 3.55 18.70
C SER A 23 3.67 3.59 19.18
N VAL A 24 2.83 4.41 18.57
CA VAL A 24 1.42 4.55 18.93
C VAL A 24 0.56 3.61 18.11
N ILE A 25 -0.15 2.69 18.76
CA ILE A 25 -1.26 1.96 18.13
C ILE A 25 -2.53 2.77 18.39
N LEU A 26 -3.11 3.26 17.32
CA LEU A 26 -4.30 4.12 17.37
C LEU A 26 -5.54 3.37 16.87
N GLU A 27 -6.52 3.21 17.75
CA GLU A 27 -7.87 2.78 17.39
C GLU A 27 -8.77 3.99 17.25
N ILE A 28 -9.40 4.17 16.10
CA ILE A 28 -10.31 5.28 15.82
C ILE A 28 -11.72 4.75 15.58
N LYS A 29 -12.66 5.29 16.32
CA LYS A 29 -14.10 5.00 16.20
C LYS A 29 -14.81 6.28 15.75
N PRO A 30 -14.85 6.56 14.45
CA PRO A 30 -15.47 7.77 13.94
C PRO A 30 -16.99 7.67 14.04
N THR A 31 -17.68 8.83 14.08
CA THR A 31 -19.14 8.88 14.05
C THR A 31 -19.73 8.40 12.72
N LYS A 32 -18.94 8.43 11.64
CA LYS A 32 -19.32 7.93 10.31
C LYS A 32 -18.14 7.17 9.68
N GLY A 33 -18.47 6.09 8.97
CA GLY A 33 -17.48 5.24 8.30
C GLY A 33 -16.99 4.10 9.19
N HIS A 34 -15.92 3.46 8.78
CA HIS A 34 -15.35 2.29 9.45
C HIS A 34 -14.49 2.69 10.66
N ASN A 35 -14.59 1.89 11.73
CA ASN A 35 -13.53 1.90 12.74
C ASN A 35 -12.20 1.49 12.09
N LEU A 36 -11.11 2.03 12.55
CA LEU A 36 -9.81 1.67 11.99
C LEU A 36 -8.73 1.57 13.08
N ILE A 37 -7.78 0.71 12.85
CA ILE A 37 -6.56 0.56 13.66
C ILE A 37 -5.38 0.82 12.74
N MET A 38 -4.43 1.60 13.24
CA MET A 38 -3.17 1.87 12.55
C MET A 38 -2.04 2.08 13.56
N GLN A 39 -0.82 1.87 13.15
CA GLN A 39 0.35 2.35 13.89
C GLN A 39 0.79 3.69 13.31
N THR A 40 1.15 4.63 14.20
CA THR A 40 1.40 6.01 13.82
C THR A 40 2.24 6.73 14.87
N ALA A 41 2.60 7.97 14.60
CA ALA A 41 3.19 8.91 15.55
C ALA A 41 2.14 9.90 16.09
N PRO A 42 2.41 10.58 17.20
CA PRO A 42 1.55 11.67 17.68
C PRO A 42 1.27 12.72 16.60
N CYS A 43 0.03 13.23 16.57
CA CYS A 43 -0.44 14.26 15.63
C CYS A 43 -0.53 13.85 14.16
N GLN A 44 -0.33 12.59 13.81
CA GLN A 44 -0.55 12.10 12.45
C GLN A 44 -2.00 11.61 12.25
N VAL A 45 -2.53 11.84 11.06
CA VAL A 45 -3.90 11.42 10.66
C VAL A 45 -3.93 10.12 9.83
N SER A 46 -2.77 9.65 9.41
CA SER A 46 -2.53 8.43 8.64
C SER A 46 -1.51 7.54 9.35
N SER A 47 -1.37 6.30 8.91
CA SER A 47 -0.33 5.42 9.42
C SER A 47 1.06 5.90 9.02
N GLY A 48 1.99 5.96 9.96
CA GLY A 48 3.40 6.19 9.70
C GLY A 48 4.15 4.90 9.34
N THR A 49 3.54 3.75 9.61
CA THR A 49 4.13 2.42 9.34
C THR A 49 3.41 1.65 8.22
N ASP A 50 2.63 2.37 7.41
CA ASP A 50 2.10 1.91 6.14
C ASP A 50 1.10 0.75 6.19
N TYR A 51 0.37 0.60 7.32
CA TYR A 51 -0.70 -0.39 7.38
C TYR A 51 -1.94 0.12 8.12
N TYR A 52 -3.09 -0.46 7.73
CA TYR A 52 -4.38 -0.20 8.35
C TYR A 52 -5.19 -1.49 8.44
N VAL A 53 -5.97 -1.61 9.51
CA VAL A 53 -7.08 -2.55 9.62
C VAL A 53 -8.36 -1.73 9.76
N ALA A 54 -9.26 -1.82 8.78
CA ALA A 54 -10.45 -1.00 8.72
C ALA A 54 -11.72 -1.82 8.84
N GLY A 55 -12.50 -1.52 9.87
CA GLY A 55 -13.71 -2.25 10.22
C GLY A 55 -13.42 -3.73 10.40
N ASN A 56 -14.40 -4.55 10.05
CA ASN A 56 -14.21 -6.01 9.95
C ASN A 56 -14.04 -6.43 8.49
N ARG A 57 -13.35 -5.62 7.68
CA ARG A 57 -13.33 -5.80 6.24
C ARG A 57 -11.95 -5.68 5.62
N PHE A 58 -11.32 -4.51 5.69
CA PHE A 58 -10.10 -4.25 4.94
C PHE A 58 -8.84 -4.44 5.78
N ILE A 59 -7.86 -5.09 5.18
CA ILE A 59 -6.46 -5.09 5.61
C ILE A 59 -5.69 -4.38 4.51
N VAL A 60 -5.02 -3.30 4.85
CA VAL A 60 -4.31 -2.44 3.90
C VAL A 60 -2.86 -2.34 4.29
N THR A 61 -1.98 -2.55 3.33
CA THR A 61 -0.55 -2.27 3.45
C THR A 61 -0.09 -1.51 2.21
N GLU A 62 1.02 -0.83 2.34
CA GLU A 62 1.61 -0.14 1.21
C GLU A 62 3.11 -0.42 1.08
N THR A 63 3.66 -0.04 -0.04
CA THR A 63 5.09 0.03 -0.28
C THR A 63 5.39 1.18 -1.23
N THR A 64 6.20 2.12 -0.78
CA THR A 64 6.57 3.32 -1.53
C THR A 64 7.24 2.96 -2.86
N ILE A 65 6.82 3.58 -3.95
CA ILE A 65 7.48 3.48 -5.24
C ILE A 65 8.74 4.35 -5.24
N GLY A 66 9.89 3.69 -5.12
CA GLY A 66 11.19 4.38 -5.10
C GLY A 66 11.54 5.04 -6.44
N GLY A 67 12.16 6.21 -6.36
CA GLY A 67 12.63 6.96 -7.54
C GLY A 67 11.54 7.66 -8.33
N PHE A 68 10.34 7.83 -7.79
CA PHE A 68 9.25 8.57 -8.41
C PHE A 68 9.58 10.06 -8.56
N MET A 69 9.26 10.67 -9.71
CA MET A 69 9.73 12.01 -10.10
C MET A 69 8.61 12.98 -10.47
N LYS A 70 7.36 12.54 -10.46
CA LYS A 70 6.24 13.37 -10.91
C LYS A 70 5.49 13.97 -9.72
N PHE A 71 5.09 15.23 -9.86
CA PHE A 71 4.30 15.93 -8.84
C PHE A 71 3.45 17.03 -9.47
N LYS A 72 2.23 17.18 -8.97
CA LYS A 72 1.39 18.38 -9.13
C LYS A 72 0.69 18.69 -7.80
N LEU A 73 0.38 19.95 -7.54
CA LEU A 73 -0.38 20.32 -6.36
C LEU A 73 -1.80 19.77 -6.42
N ALA A 74 -2.17 18.96 -5.43
CA ALA A 74 -3.47 18.29 -5.33
C ALA A 74 -3.70 17.86 -3.88
N ASP A 75 -4.66 16.94 -3.63
CA ASP A 75 -4.98 16.49 -2.28
C ASP A 75 -3.84 15.64 -1.67
N PRO A 76 -3.41 15.92 -0.44
CA PRO A 76 -2.37 15.13 0.22
C PRO A 76 -2.76 13.66 0.36
N ILE A 77 -1.79 12.75 0.17
CA ILE A 77 -2.01 11.30 0.33
C ILE A 77 -2.56 10.96 1.71
N THR A 78 -2.13 11.63 2.77
CA THR A 78 -2.61 11.41 4.13
C THR A 78 -4.12 11.62 4.27
N CYS A 79 -4.68 12.58 3.55
CA CYS A 79 -6.13 12.83 3.49
C CYS A 79 -6.83 11.78 2.62
N ARG A 80 -6.28 11.45 1.46
CA ARG A 80 -6.86 10.49 0.50
C ARG A 80 -6.90 9.09 1.08
N ILE A 81 -5.80 8.61 1.65
CA ILE A 81 -5.74 7.28 2.28
C ILE A 81 -6.67 7.19 3.50
N ARG A 82 -6.71 8.24 4.33
CA ARG A 82 -7.62 8.29 5.46
C ARG A 82 -9.08 8.20 5.02
N LYS A 83 -9.45 8.92 3.97
CA LYS A 83 -10.78 8.87 3.35
C LYS A 83 -11.10 7.46 2.83
N ALA A 84 -10.19 6.86 2.06
CA ALA A 84 -10.37 5.52 1.49
C ALA A 84 -10.57 4.46 2.58
N VAL A 85 -9.70 4.42 3.58
CA VAL A 85 -9.78 3.44 4.69
C VAL A 85 -11.06 3.62 5.52
N GLN A 86 -11.51 4.85 5.73
CA GLN A 86 -12.67 5.15 6.57
C GLN A 86 -14.01 4.95 5.86
N TYR A 87 -14.11 5.19 4.56
CA TYR A 87 -15.40 5.29 3.88
C TYR A 87 -15.64 4.26 2.79
N ALA A 88 -14.62 3.63 2.23
CA ALA A 88 -14.80 2.66 1.15
C ALA A 88 -15.57 1.42 1.61
N ASN A 89 -16.54 0.97 0.81
CA ASN A 89 -17.34 -0.23 1.05
C ASN A 89 -17.08 -1.35 0.04
N SER A 90 -16.15 -1.15 -0.89
CA SER A 90 -15.66 -2.14 -1.83
C SER A 90 -14.23 -1.82 -2.24
N LEU A 91 -13.56 -2.78 -2.88
CA LEU A 91 -12.22 -2.55 -3.44
C LEU A 91 -12.24 -1.50 -4.57
N ASP A 92 -13.32 -1.44 -5.34
CA ASP A 92 -13.47 -0.43 -6.41
C ASP A 92 -13.63 0.97 -5.81
N GLU A 93 -14.52 1.12 -4.83
CA GLU A 93 -14.72 2.37 -4.13
C GLU A 93 -13.45 2.84 -3.40
N TYR A 94 -12.66 1.89 -2.88
CA TYR A 94 -11.36 2.18 -2.29
C TYR A 94 -10.39 2.79 -3.32
N ASP A 95 -10.30 2.18 -4.50
CA ASP A 95 -9.47 2.69 -5.60
C ASP A 95 -9.94 4.08 -6.07
N GLU A 96 -11.24 4.27 -6.23
CA GLU A 96 -11.83 5.56 -6.64
C GLU A 96 -11.46 6.67 -5.64
N ILE A 97 -11.73 6.46 -4.35
CA ILE A 97 -11.46 7.45 -3.30
C ILE A 97 -9.95 7.73 -3.19
N LEU A 98 -9.12 6.70 -3.24
CA LEU A 98 -7.66 6.87 -3.13
C LEU A 98 -7.06 7.61 -4.32
N SER A 99 -7.62 7.40 -5.51
CA SER A 99 -7.13 8.00 -6.76
C SER A 99 -7.64 9.42 -6.99
N ASP A 100 -8.79 9.78 -6.41
CA ASP A 100 -9.36 11.11 -6.53
C ASP A 100 -8.43 12.17 -5.90
N GLY A 101 -8.18 13.25 -6.62
CA GLY A 101 -7.27 14.29 -6.16
C GLY A 101 -5.79 13.91 -6.09
N ASN A 102 -5.37 12.84 -6.78
CA ASN A 102 -3.97 12.40 -6.77
C ASN A 102 -3.02 13.42 -7.39
N GLY A 103 -2.01 13.84 -6.63
CA GLY A 103 -0.95 14.76 -7.06
C GLY A 103 0.42 14.11 -7.28
N GLY A 104 0.56 12.80 -7.03
CA GLY A 104 1.86 12.13 -7.07
C GLY A 104 2.77 12.51 -5.89
N ASP A 105 2.21 13.11 -4.85
CA ASP A 105 2.93 13.52 -3.63
C ASP A 105 3.56 12.32 -2.90
N TYR A 106 2.97 11.15 -3.04
CA TYR A 106 3.50 9.89 -2.50
C TYR A 106 3.04 8.71 -3.36
N ALA A 107 3.82 8.35 -4.38
CA ALA A 107 3.49 7.24 -5.26
C ALA A 107 3.74 5.89 -4.59
N ASN A 108 2.75 5.01 -4.59
CA ASN A 108 2.77 3.76 -3.84
C ASN A 108 2.19 2.58 -4.62
N SER A 109 2.60 1.37 -4.20
CA SER A 109 1.87 0.14 -4.45
C SER A 109 1.06 -0.20 -3.19
N TRP A 110 -0.24 -0.04 -3.25
CA TRP A 110 -1.18 -0.41 -2.19
C TRP A 110 -1.60 -1.86 -2.34
N LEU A 111 -1.50 -2.64 -1.27
CA LEU A 111 -1.93 -4.04 -1.21
C LEU A 111 -3.09 -4.13 -0.23
N ILE A 112 -4.27 -4.46 -0.73
CA ILE A 112 -5.52 -4.44 0.02
C ILE A 112 -6.17 -5.83 0.01
N GLY A 113 -6.58 -6.31 1.17
CA GLY A 113 -7.41 -7.50 1.32
C GLY A 113 -8.81 -7.13 1.76
N ASP A 114 -9.83 -7.63 1.05
CA ASP A 114 -11.24 -7.54 1.45
C ASP A 114 -11.71 -8.89 2.02
N THR A 115 -11.84 -8.96 3.34
CA THR A 115 -12.25 -10.20 4.04
C THR A 115 -13.70 -10.60 3.81
N LYS A 116 -14.54 -9.69 3.30
CA LYS A 116 -15.94 -10.01 2.96
C LYS A 116 -16.06 -10.74 1.63
N THR A 117 -15.24 -10.39 0.66
CA THR A 117 -15.26 -10.98 -0.68
C THR A 117 -14.17 -12.05 -0.87
N ASN A 118 -13.23 -12.16 0.08
CA ASN A 118 -12.01 -12.95 -0.02
C ASN A 118 -11.19 -12.61 -1.27
N GLU A 119 -11.17 -11.33 -1.63
CA GLU A 119 -10.45 -10.80 -2.76
C GLU A 119 -9.29 -9.90 -2.30
N ILE A 120 -8.17 -9.98 -3.00
CA ILE A 120 -7.03 -9.10 -2.79
C ILE A 120 -6.84 -8.20 -3.99
N MET A 121 -6.43 -6.96 -3.74
CA MET A 121 -6.18 -5.96 -4.77
C MET A 121 -4.79 -5.37 -4.61
N ARG A 122 -4.14 -5.08 -5.72
CA ARG A 122 -2.98 -4.20 -5.80
C ARG A 122 -3.30 -2.99 -6.64
N ILE A 123 -3.01 -1.81 -6.11
CA ILE A 123 -3.07 -0.54 -6.82
C ILE A 123 -1.64 -0.01 -6.89
N GLU A 124 -1.07 0.10 -8.08
CA GLU A 124 0.14 0.89 -8.31
C GLU A 124 -0.29 2.27 -8.81
N LEU A 125 -0.08 3.28 -7.97
CA LEU A 125 -0.55 4.64 -8.21
C LEU A 125 0.64 5.57 -8.43
N GLY A 126 0.91 5.89 -9.69
CA GLY A 126 1.75 6.99 -10.12
C GLY A 126 0.94 8.29 -10.22
N LEU A 127 1.39 9.26 -10.98
CA LEU A 127 0.65 10.49 -11.26
C LEU A 127 -0.19 10.37 -12.53
N ASP A 128 0.46 10.03 -13.66
CA ASP A 128 -0.17 9.93 -14.96
C ASP A 128 -0.63 8.51 -15.27
N TYR A 129 -0.04 7.52 -14.60
CA TYR A 129 -0.35 6.11 -14.80
C TYR A 129 -0.77 5.43 -13.51
N LYS A 130 -1.75 4.57 -13.64
CA LYS A 130 -2.26 3.73 -12.57
C LYS A 130 -2.47 2.30 -13.08
N LYS A 131 -2.18 1.31 -12.23
CA LYS A 131 -2.51 -0.08 -12.51
C LYS A 131 -3.24 -0.71 -11.33
N VAL A 132 -4.40 -1.30 -11.60
CA VAL A 132 -5.20 -2.03 -10.62
C VAL A 132 -5.28 -3.49 -11.03
N GLU A 133 -5.02 -4.38 -10.09
CA GLU A 133 -5.13 -5.83 -10.26
C GLU A 133 -5.88 -6.43 -9.09
N LYS A 134 -6.81 -7.35 -9.36
CA LYS A 134 -7.57 -8.07 -8.33
C LYS A 134 -7.41 -9.58 -8.50
N LYS A 135 -7.43 -10.31 -7.39
CA LYS A 135 -7.33 -11.78 -7.38
C LYS A 135 -8.17 -12.37 -6.24
N LYS A 136 -8.84 -13.49 -6.52
CA LYS A 136 -9.45 -14.35 -5.49
C LYS A 136 -8.49 -15.48 -5.07
N ASN A 137 -7.55 -15.84 -5.92
CA ASN A 137 -6.50 -16.82 -5.66
C ASN A 137 -5.14 -16.27 -6.04
N GLY A 138 -4.12 -16.52 -5.24
CA GLY A 138 -2.75 -16.09 -5.48
C GLY A 138 -2.26 -15.11 -4.43
N TYR A 139 -1.32 -14.27 -4.84
CA TYR A 139 -0.67 -13.31 -3.95
C TYR A 139 -0.25 -12.06 -4.69
N PHE A 140 0.00 -11.02 -3.94
CA PHE A 140 0.79 -9.85 -4.33
C PHE A 140 1.98 -9.70 -3.40
N ILE A 141 3.05 -9.11 -3.89
CA ILE A 141 4.25 -8.73 -3.14
C ILE A 141 4.56 -7.25 -3.36
N GLY A 142 5.00 -6.58 -2.30
CA GLY A 142 5.49 -5.22 -2.34
C GLY A 142 6.98 -5.15 -2.02
N TYR A 143 7.74 -4.34 -2.75
CA TYR A 143 9.21 -4.29 -2.65
C TYR A 143 9.81 -2.94 -3.02
N ASN A 144 9.02 -1.87 -2.96
CA ASN A 144 9.42 -0.49 -3.25
C ASN A 144 9.84 -0.21 -4.70
N ALA A 145 9.35 -0.96 -5.65
CA ALA A 145 9.49 -0.66 -7.08
C ALA A 145 8.21 -1.06 -7.82
N PRO A 146 7.78 -0.29 -8.83
CA PRO A 146 6.54 -0.60 -9.55
C PRO A 146 6.73 -1.81 -10.48
N THR A 147 5.74 -2.66 -10.54
CA THR A 147 5.65 -3.73 -11.54
C THR A 147 5.13 -3.21 -12.87
N ASP A 148 4.32 -2.17 -12.85
CA ASP A 148 3.83 -1.53 -14.08
C ASP A 148 4.97 -0.87 -14.84
N ALA A 149 5.06 -1.19 -16.15
CA ALA A 149 6.14 -0.71 -16.99
C ALA A 149 6.04 0.80 -17.30
N LYS A 150 4.82 1.36 -17.36
CA LYS A 150 4.63 2.78 -17.64
C LYS A 150 5.05 3.62 -16.44
N ILE A 151 4.58 3.28 -15.24
CA ILE A 151 4.99 3.94 -14.00
C ILE A 151 6.51 3.85 -13.87
N ARG A 152 7.06 2.63 -14.02
CA ARG A 152 8.49 2.39 -13.85
C ARG A 152 9.37 3.16 -14.81
N ASN A 153 8.99 3.24 -16.08
CA ASN A 153 9.86 3.76 -17.14
C ASN A 153 9.59 5.23 -17.45
N LEU A 154 8.40 5.76 -17.15
CA LEU A 154 7.99 7.11 -17.54
C LEU A 154 7.83 8.07 -16.34
N GLU A 155 7.71 7.52 -15.12
CA GLU A 155 7.51 8.34 -13.93
C GLU A 155 8.59 8.13 -12.86
N CYS A 156 9.46 7.12 -13.03
CA CYS A 156 10.50 6.79 -12.04
C CYS A 156 11.89 6.80 -12.65
N VAL A 157 12.89 7.00 -11.78
CA VAL A 157 14.31 6.82 -12.09
C VAL A 157 14.93 5.84 -11.08
N ASN A 158 15.88 5.03 -11.54
CA ASN A 158 16.67 4.14 -10.68
C ASN A 158 15.83 3.23 -9.75
N THR A 159 14.74 2.66 -10.23
CA THR A 159 13.83 1.85 -9.42
C THR A 159 14.44 0.59 -8.81
N GLY A 160 15.57 0.15 -9.32
CA GLY A 160 16.21 -1.11 -8.89
C GLY A 160 15.40 -2.37 -9.27
N TYR A 161 14.44 -2.27 -10.17
CA TYR A 161 13.59 -3.38 -10.60
C TYR A 161 14.44 -4.57 -11.09
N ARG A 162 14.31 -5.72 -10.41
CA ARG A 162 15.07 -6.96 -10.62
C ARG A 162 16.62 -6.84 -10.52
N ASP A 163 17.15 -5.71 -10.11
CA ASP A 163 18.59 -5.56 -9.86
C ASP A 163 18.92 -6.02 -8.44
N ILE A 164 19.48 -7.22 -8.31
CA ILE A 164 19.82 -7.83 -7.01
C ILE A 164 20.89 -7.05 -6.22
N ARG A 165 21.60 -6.12 -6.83
CA ARG A 165 22.55 -5.23 -6.16
C ARG A 165 21.85 -4.09 -5.43
N ARG A 166 20.56 -3.88 -5.70
CA ARG A 166 19.70 -2.89 -5.07
C ARG A 166 18.70 -3.57 -4.16
N HIS A 167 18.38 -2.93 -3.04
CA HIS A 167 17.47 -3.49 -2.04
C HIS A 167 16.06 -3.80 -2.59
N GLN A 168 15.54 -2.98 -3.52
CA GLN A 168 14.24 -3.24 -4.15
C GLN A 168 14.27 -4.53 -4.99
N GLY A 169 15.27 -4.65 -5.88
CA GLY A 169 15.39 -5.82 -6.75
C GLY A 169 15.77 -7.09 -5.97
N ALA A 170 16.64 -6.97 -4.96
CA ALA A 170 16.98 -8.10 -4.09
C ALA A 170 15.74 -8.63 -3.34
N ARG A 171 14.92 -7.73 -2.77
CA ARG A 171 13.65 -8.10 -2.12
C ARG A 171 12.68 -8.73 -3.11
N GLN A 172 12.52 -8.13 -4.29
CA GLN A 172 11.65 -8.67 -5.34
C GLN A 172 12.02 -10.11 -5.67
N VAL A 173 13.27 -10.36 -6.07
CA VAL A 173 13.73 -11.69 -6.47
C VAL A 173 13.60 -12.68 -5.32
N ARG A 174 13.93 -12.27 -4.08
CA ARG A 174 13.83 -13.16 -2.91
C ARG A 174 12.38 -13.50 -2.57
N LEU A 175 11.47 -12.54 -2.58
CA LEU A 175 10.06 -12.78 -2.32
C LEU A 175 9.43 -13.69 -3.40
N GLU A 176 9.74 -13.45 -4.68
CA GLU A 176 9.29 -14.31 -5.78
C GLU A 176 9.75 -15.77 -5.59
N GLN A 177 11.02 -15.98 -5.20
CA GLN A 177 11.57 -17.31 -4.89
C GLN A 177 10.83 -18.00 -3.73
N LEU A 178 10.58 -17.26 -2.64
CA LEU A 178 9.89 -17.79 -1.47
C LEU A 178 8.45 -18.16 -1.79
N MET A 179 7.75 -17.32 -2.54
CA MET A 179 6.37 -17.61 -2.96
C MET A 179 6.28 -18.80 -3.91
N THR A 180 7.31 -19.02 -4.74
CA THR A 180 7.35 -20.20 -5.63
C THR A 180 7.62 -21.50 -4.88
N LYS A 181 8.44 -21.47 -3.83
CA LYS A 181 8.76 -22.66 -3.02
C LYS A 181 7.59 -23.13 -2.14
N ASN A 182 6.68 -22.23 -1.78
CA ASN A 182 5.59 -22.50 -0.83
C ASN A 182 4.21 -22.56 -1.50
N LYS A 183 4.18 -22.84 -2.80
CA LYS A 183 2.94 -23.06 -3.56
C LYS A 183 2.34 -24.47 -3.36
#